data_178636ba00ed5951847ce1197d880023
#
_entry.id   178636ba00ed5951847ce1197d880023
#
_cell.length_a   1.000
_cell.length_b   1.000
_cell.length_c   1.000
_cell.angle_alpha   90.00
_cell.angle_beta   90.00
_cell.angle_gamma   90.00
#
_symmetry.space_group_name_H-M   'P 1'
#
loop_
_entity.id
_entity.type
_entity.pdbx_description
1 polymer ?
#
loop_
_entity_poly.entity_id
_entity_poly.type
_entity_poly.pdbx_seq_one_letter_code
_entity_poly.pdbx_strand_id
1 'polypeptide(L)'
;MTSLKENIVQIAEEITSSSGFFLIDIVLRGTERNRVIEVFADGEKNITAKDCAEISRKLNEIFEEKELIKAAYRLDVSSPGIDRPLLYLKQYKAY
;
A
#
# COMPACT_ATOMS: atom_id res chain seq x y z
N MET A 1 -12.94 18.33 2.17
CA MET A 1 -12.53 17.42 1.08
C MET A 1 -11.42 16.50 1.54
N THR A 2 -11.51 15.24 1.17
CA THR A 2 -10.52 14.25 1.54
C THR A 2 -9.35 14.30 0.55
N SER A 3 -8.12 14.39 1.06
CA SER A 3 -6.94 14.39 0.20
C SER A 3 -6.67 12.99 -0.35
N LEU A 4 -5.83 12.90 -1.37
CA LEU A 4 -5.41 11.61 -1.92
C LEU A 4 -4.79 10.74 -0.83
N LYS A 5 -3.92 11.33 -0.01
CA LYS A 5 -3.28 10.59 1.08
C LYS A 5 -4.31 10.04 2.08
N GLU A 6 -5.30 10.85 2.46
CA GLU A 6 -6.35 10.42 3.38
C GLU A 6 -7.16 9.26 2.80
N ASN A 7 -7.48 9.32 1.51
CA ASN A 7 -8.19 8.24 0.82
C ASN A 7 -7.36 6.95 0.85
N ILE A 8 -6.07 7.06 0.55
CA ILE A 8 -5.17 5.90 0.55
C ILE A 8 -5.04 5.32 1.96
N VAL A 9 -4.89 6.17 2.98
CA VAL A 9 -4.80 5.73 4.37
C VAL A 9 -6.06 4.96 4.78
N GLN A 10 -7.22 5.48 4.47
CA GLN A 10 -8.48 4.83 4.80
C GLN A 10 -8.61 3.44 4.16
N ILE A 11 -8.29 3.37 2.86
CA ILE A 11 -8.33 2.10 2.13
C ILE A 11 -7.31 1.12 2.69
N ALA A 12 -6.09 1.58 2.97
CA ALA A 12 -5.04 0.74 3.51
C ALA A 12 -5.39 0.22 4.91
N GLU A 13 -6.02 1.03 5.75
CA GLU A 13 -6.49 0.58 7.05
C GLU A 13 -7.51 -0.53 6.93
N GLU A 14 -8.46 -0.39 6.02
CA GLU A 14 -9.47 -1.42 5.79
C GLU A 14 -8.85 -2.72 5.28
N ILE A 15 -7.94 -2.62 4.33
CA ILE A 15 -7.30 -3.80 3.73
C ILE A 15 -6.41 -4.52 4.74
N THR A 16 -5.59 -3.78 5.48
CA THR A 16 -4.71 -4.41 6.47
C THR A 16 -5.50 -5.05 7.59
N SER A 17 -6.53 -4.37 8.09
CA SER A 17 -7.39 -4.91 9.15
C SER A 17 -8.11 -6.19 8.71
N SER A 18 -8.62 -6.22 7.49
CA SER A 18 -9.31 -7.40 6.97
C SER A 18 -8.37 -8.57 6.73
N SER A 19 -7.09 -8.30 6.60
CA SER A 19 -6.06 -9.32 6.40
C SER A 19 -5.41 -9.80 7.69
N GLY A 20 -5.85 -9.29 8.84
CA GLY A 20 -5.30 -9.66 10.14
C GLY A 20 -4.05 -8.87 10.54
N PHE A 21 -3.83 -7.73 9.91
CA PHE A 21 -2.70 -6.85 10.17
C PHE A 21 -3.19 -5.46 10.57
N PHE A 22 -2.28 -4.53 10.75
CA PHE A 22 -2.62 -3.14 11.00
C PHE A 22 -1.69 -2.21 10.24
N LEU A 23 -2.21 -1.05 9.88
CA LEU A 23 -1.44 -0.03 9.16
C LEU A 23 -0.59 0.75 10.15
N ILE A 24 0.69 0.93 9.82
CA ILE A 24 1.61 1.76 10.60
C ILE A 24 1.73 3.14 9.99
N ASP A 25 1.98 3.21 8.69
CA ASP A 25 2.16 4.50 8.02
C ASP A 25 1.98 4.38 6.51
N ILE A 26 1.74 5.52 5.88
CA ILE A 26 1.70 5.67 4.43
C ILE A 26 2.59 6.84 4.07
N VAL A 27 3.48 6.64 3.12
CA VAL A 27 4.35 7.70 2.62
C VAL A 27 4.12 7.83 1.12
N LEU A 28 3.87 9.05 0.67
CA LEU A 28 3.75 9.35 -0.75
C LEU A 28 5.00 10.08 -1.21
N ARG A 29 5.61 9.57 -2.28
CA ARG A 29 6.80 10.15 -2.87
C ARG A 29 6.61 10.35 -4.37
N GLY A 30 7.55 11.04 -4.99
CA GLY A 30 7.59 11.24 -6.42
C GLY A 30 6.66 12.35 -6.87
N THR A 31 6.36 12.33 -8.16
CA THR A 31 5.53 13.34 -8.82
C THR A 31 4.19 12.75 -9.22
N GLU A 32 3.30 13.58 -9.76
CA GLU A 32 2.01 13.10 -10.25
C GLU A 32 2.15 12.06 -11.36
N ARG A 33 3.25 12.12 -12.13
CA ARG A 33 3.49 11.18 -13.23
C ARG A 33 4.21 9.91 -12.79
N ASN A 34 4.99 10.01 -11.72
CA ASN A 34 5.80 8.90 -11.21
C ASN A 34 5.62 8.81 -9.70
N ARG A 35 4.43 8.48 -9.28
CA ARG A 35 4.10 8.44 -7.87
C ARG A 35 4.56 7.12 -7.24
N VAL A 36 5.13 7.23 -6.05
CA VAL A 36 5.51 6.07 -5.25
C VAL A 36 4.68 6.10 -3.97
N ILE A 37 4.00 4.99 -3.69
CA ILE A 37 3.18 4.84 -2.50
C ILE A 37 3.84 3.78 -1.63
N GLU A 38 4.31 4.18 -0.45
CA GLU A 38 4.91 3.26 0.50
C GLU A 38 3.91 2.96 1.61
N VAL A 39 3.61 1.68 1.79
CA VAL A 39 2.68 1.22 2.82
C VAL A 39 3.46 0.44 3.86
N PHE A 40 3.38 0.86 5.11
CA PHE A 40 4.01 0.17 6.23
C PHE A 40 2.93 -0.49 7.06
N ALA A 41 2.98 -1.81 7.14
CA ALA A 41 2.01 -2.60 7.88
C ALA A 41 2.73 -3.63 8.74
N ASP A 42 2.09 -4.06 9.82
CA ASP A 42 2.63 -5.07 10.70
C ASP A 42 1.48 -5.88 11.30
N GLY A 43 1.80 -6.90 12.09
CA GLY A 43 0.80 -7.73 12.73
C GLY A 43 1.37 -8.38 13.99
N GLU A 44 0.51 -9.00 14.77
CA GLU A 44 0.93 -9.72 15.98
C GLU A 44 1.81 -10.92 15.64
N LYS A 45 1.57 -11.51 14.46
CA LYS A 45 2.41 -12.57 13.90
C LYS A 45 3.28 -11.97 12.81
N ASN A 46 4.38 -12.64 12.51
CA ASN A 46 5.27 -12.18 11.45
C ASN A 46 4.52 -12.05 10.12
N ILE A 47 4.62 -10.89 9.53
CA ILE A 47 4.11 -10.65 8.18
C ILE A 47 5.12 -11.22 7.18
N THR A 48 4.64 -11.90 6.15
CA THR A 48 5.49 -12.53 5.14
C THR A 48 5.49 -11.71 3.85
N ALA A 49 6.41 -12.02 2.94
CA ALA A 49 6.42 -11.41 1.62
C ALA A 49 5.12 -11.71 0.86
N LYS A 50 4.56 -12.90 1.05
CA LYS A 50 3.28 -13.27 0.47
C LYS A 50 2.16 -12.37 0.99
N ASP A 51 2.15 -12.09 2.29
CA ASP A 51 1.15 -11.21 2.89
C ASP A 51 1.25 -9.80 2.31
N CYS A 52 2.48 -9.29 2.17
CA CYS A 52 2.71 -7.99 1.54
C CYS A 52 2.22 -7.96 0.09
N ALA A 53 2.45 -9.04 -0.65
CA ALA A 53 1.98 -9.16 -2.03
C ALA A 53 0.46 -9.15 -2.11
N GLU A 54 -0.22 -9.83 -1.20
CA GLU A 54 -1.68 -9.85 -1.17
C GLU A 54 -2.25 -8.47 -0.82
N ILE A 55 -1.66 -7.78 0.14
CA ILE A 55 -2.06 -6.43 0.50
C ILE A 55 -1.89 -5.50 -0.70
N SER A 56 -0.73 -5.58 -1.36
CA SER A 56 -0.45 -4.78 -2.55
C SER A 56 -1.48 -5.01 -3.66
N ARG A 57 -1.81 -6.27 -3.92
CA ARG A 57 -2.79 -6.62 -4.95
C ARG A 57 -4.17 -6.05 -4.63
N LYS A 58 -4.62 -6.20 -3.39
CA LYS A 58 -5.92 -5.68 -2.97
C LYS A 58 -5.98 -4.16 -3.04
N LEU A 59 -4.91 -3.50 -2.62
CA LEU A 59 -4.82 -2.05 -2.71
C LEU A 59 -4.89 -1.59 -4.16
N ASN A 60 -4.14 -2.25 -5.06
CA ASN A 60 -4.16 -1.90 -6.47
C ASN A 60 -5.56 -2.07 -7.07
N GLU A 61 -6.25 -3.15 -6.75
CA GLU A 61 -7.60 -3.39 -7.25
C GLU A 61 -8.54 -2.25 -6.87
N ILE A 62 -8.49 -1.79 -5.62
CA ILE A 62 -9.34 -0.70 -5.15
C ILE A 62 -8.93 0.63 -5.77
N PHE A 63 -7.64 0.90 -5.89
CA PHE A 63 -7.15 2.12 -6.51
C PHE A 63 -7.61 2.23 -7.97
N GLU A 64 -7.59 1.13 -8.70
CA GLU A 64 -8.07 1.09 -10.08
C GLU A 64 -9.59 1.26 -10.14
N GLU A 65 -10.31 0.56 -9.28
CA GLU A 65 -11.77 0.63 -9.24
C GLU A 65 -12.26 2.05 -8.95
N LYS A 66 -11.61 2.73 -8.04
CA LYS A 66 -11.96 4.10 -7.66
C LYS A 66 -11.28 5.17 -8.51
N GLU A 67 -10.41 4.75 -9.41
CA GLU A 67 -9.63 5.66 -10.26
C GLU A 67 -8.91 6.75 -9.45
N LEU A 68 -8.35 6.37 -8.30
CA LEU A 68 -7.70 7.31 -7.40
C LEU A 68 -6.41 7.89 -7.96
N ILE A 69 -5.68 7.10 -8.72
CA ILE A 69 -4.38 7.50 -9.27
C ILE A 69 -4.45 7.35 -10.78
N LYS A 70 -4.38 8.46 -11.49
CA LYS A 70 -4.57 8.49 -12.93
C LYS A 70 -3.29 8.27 -13.73
N ALA A 71 -2.15 8.39 -13.10
CA ALA A 71 -0.86 8.12 -13.74
C ALA A 71 -0.31 6.81 -13.23
N ALA A 72 0.72 6.28 -13.92
CA ALA A 72 1.41 5.10 -13.44
C ALA A 72 1.97 5.34 -12.04
N TYR A 73 1.99 4.32 -11.21
CA TYR A 73 2.49 4.44 -9.86
C TYR A 73 3.19 3.16 -9.43
N ARG A 74 3.99 3.30 -8.41
CA ARG A 74 4.73 2.21 -7.79
C ARG A 74 4.20 2.02 -6.38
N LEU A 75 3.95 0.78 -6.01
CA LEU A 75 3.40 0.45 -4.70
C LEU A 75 4.38 -0.45 -3.95
N ASP A 76 4.85 0.05 -2.82
CA ASP A 76 5.74 -0.69 -1.92
C ASP A 76 4.97 -1.04 -0.66
N VAL A 77 4.97 -2.31 -0.29
CA VAL A 77 4.41 -2.74 0.99
C VAL A 77 5.53 -3.37 1.79
N SER A 78 5.75 -2.88 3.00
CA SER A 78 6.81 -3.39 3.86
C SER A 78 6.36 -3.45 5.31
N SER A 79 7.13 -4.16 6.12
CA SER A 79 6.89 -4.26 7.55
C SER A 79 8.14 -3.80 8.31
N PRO A 80 8.05 -2.74 9.10
CA PRO A 80 9.20 -2.28 9.89
C PRO A 80 9.41 -3.07 11.18
N GLY A 81 8.48 -3.95 11.56
CA GLY A 81 8.49 -4.65 12.84
C GLY A 81 9.33 -5.90 12.91
N ILE A 82 10.15 -6.19 11.89
CA ILE A 82 11.00 -7.38 11.84
C ILE A 82 12.45 -7.01 11.58
N ASP A 83 13.37 -7.90 11.98
CA ASP A 83 14.82 -7.66 11.79
C ASP A 83 15.24 -7.47 10.34
N ARG A 84 14.52 -8.11 9.43
CA ARG A 84 14.73 -7.92 8.01
C ARG A 84 13.45 -7.30 7.45
N PRO A 85 13.54 -6.12 6.81
CA PRO A 85 12.35 -5.55 6.19
C PRO A 85 11.84 -6.47 5.08
N LEU A 86 10.58 -6.82 5.16
CA LEU A 86 9.90 -7.52 4.09
C LEU A 86 9.37 -6.46 3.14
N LEU A 87 9.92 -6.47 1.93
CA LEU A 87 9.57 -5.48 0.93
C LEU A 87 8.93 -6.16 -0.26
N TYR A 88 7.76 -5.71 -0.64
CA TYR A 88 7.14 -6.08 -1.90
C TYR A 88 7.01 -4.84 -2.76
N LEU A 89 7.67 -4.86 -3.91
CA LEU A 89 7.77 -3.73 -4.80
C LEU A 89 7.17 -4.10 -6.15
N LYS A 90 6.21 -3.31 -6.61
CA LYS A 90 5.57 -3.58 -7.89
C LYS A 90 5.13 -2.28 -8.55
N GLN A 91 5.34 -2.19 -9.85
CA GLN A 91 4.86 -1.07 -10.66
C GLN A 91 3.50 -1.42 -11.26
N TYR A 92 2.62 -0.46 -11.25
CA TYR A 92 1.31 -0.56 -11.87
C TYR A 92 1.15 0.54 -12.90
N LYS A 93 0.46 0.21 -13.97
CA LYS A 93 0.16 1.19 -15.02
C LYS A 93 -1.25 1.70 -14.82
N ALA A 94 -1.43 3.00 -14.97
CA ALA A 94 -2.76 3.61 -14.97
C ALA A 94 -3.46 3.36 -16.31
N TYR A 95 -4.75 3.41 -16.27
CA TYR A 95 -5.59 3.27 -17.45
C TYR A 95 -6.02 4.62 -18.00
#